data_4c6c9bcc4fec6a68f3c255151767bc36
#
_entry.id   4c6c9bcc4fec6a68f3c255151767bc36
#
_cell.length_a   1.000
_cell.length_b   1.000
_cell.length_c   1.000
_cell.angle_alpha   90.00
_cell.angle_beta   90.00
_cell.angle_gamma   90.00
#
_symmetry.space_group_name_H-M   'P 1'
#
loop_
_entity.id
_entity.type
_entity.pdbx_description
1 polymer ?
#
loop_
_entity_poly.entity_id
_entity_poly.type
_entity_poly.pdbx_seq_one_letter_code
_entity_poly.pdbx_strand_id
1 'polypeptide(L)'
;MFTLKIDNHRGSVTELTHNRGRYAVVGIDGLTRPPTNINTAVAGGIDGSFFNSARVEQRNLVISIILRGDIEANRQALYSIFPLKSVCTIYFENKNRSVKIDGYVETLEADLFSMQERAQVSIICPRPYFEDANAIIDELSTTVKLFQFPFSISEPISFAENYDEPHAFLTNVGDAETGFELTADIQADINTLTITNLTTGAYFTVNYAMQEGDTFTLSTVQGRLNVHLTRGDEIIQLLNYIDEGSSWIKLVSGLNDMTYSTDIEDEFPVRISAVWLYGGV
;
A
#
# COMPACT_ATOMS: atom_id res chain seq x y z
N MET A 1 2.68 0.83 24.10
CA MET A 1 4.11 1.11 23.86
C MET A 1 4.28 0.95 22.36
N PHE A 2 4.95 1.87 21.69
CA PHE A 2 5.20 1.77 20.27
C PHE A 2 6.71 1.66 20.01
N THR A 3 7.06 1.11 18.86
CA THR A 3 8.41 1.06 18.32
C THR A 3 8.44 1.83 17.01
N LEU A 4 9.43 2.68 16.84
CA LEU A 4 9.68 3.43 15.62
C LEU A 4 11.03 2.97 15.06
N LYS A 5 11.07 2.53 13.80
CA LYS A 5 12.30 2.16 13.11
C LYS A 5 12.45 3.02 11.86
N ILE A 6 13.64 3.50 11.62
CA ILE A 6 13.99 4.29 10.44
C ILE A 6 14.97 3.47 9.60
N ASP A 7 14.58 3.16 8.38
CA ASP A 7 15.46 2.60 7.37
C ASP A 7 15.88 3.71 6.40
N ASN A 8 17.13 4.01 6.36
CA ASN A 8 17.71 5.04 5.49
C ASN A 8 18.16 4.52 4.12
N HIS A 9 17.88 3.26 3.80
CA HIS A 9 18.28 2.56 2.57
C HIS A 9 19.81 2.61 2.28
N ARG A 10 20.63 2.87 3.31
CA ARG A 10 22.10 2.88 3.23
C ARG A 10 22.73 1.77 4.09
N GLY A 11 21.94 0.71 4.35
CA GLY A 11 22.38 -0.46 5.11
C GLY A 11 22.26 -0.35 6.63
N SER A 12 21.52 0.65 7.13
CA SER A 12 21.26 0.77 8.57
C SER A 12 19.78 0.99 8.86
N VAL A 13 19.23 0.15 9.74
CA VAL A 13 17.92 0.35 10.35
C VAL A 13 18.14 0.77 11.79
N THR A 14 17.64 1.94 12.16
CA THR A 14 17.79 2.49 13.50
C THR A 14 16.46 2.47 14.23
N GLU A 15 16.45 1.88 15.42
CA GLU A 15 15.29 1.90 16.31
C GLU A 15 15.31 3.13 17.21
N LEU A 16 14.19 3.86 17.21
CA LEU A 16 13.94 4.99 18.09
C LEU A 16 12.88 4.57 19.10
N THR A 17 13.19 4.70 20.39
CA THR A 17 12.33 4.15 21.45
C THR A 17 11.59 5.26 22.18
N HIS A 18 10.33 5.00 22.56
CA HIS A 18 9.55 5.95 23.34
C HIS A 18 10.18 6.19 24.72
N ASN A 19 10.59 7.43 24.98
CA ASN A 19 11.17 7.91 26.25
C ASN A 19 12.39 7.13 26.78
N ARG A 20 13.06 6.33 25.95
CA ARG A 20 14.21 5.51 26.36
C ARG A 20 15.36 5.57 25.34
N GLY A 21 16.53 5.09 25.75
CA GLY A 21 17.70 5.00 24.90
C GLY A 21 18.36 6.35 24.60
N ARG A 22 19.35 6.33 23.72
CA ARG A 22 20.11 7.51 23.28
C ARG A 22 19.25 8.48 22.44
N TYR A 23 18.26 7.97 21.73
CA TYR A 23 17.27 8.71 20.93
C TYR A 23 15.88 8.48 21.54
N ALA A 24 15.53 9.26 22.54
CA ALA A 24 14.25 9.11 23.22
C ALA A 24 13.18 9.91 22.49
N VAL A 25 12.29 9.25 21.78
CA VAL A 25 11.13 9.90 21.12
C VAL A 25 10.16 10.38 22.19
N VAL A 26 9.86 11.66 22.18
CA VAL A 26 8.94 12.30 23.12
C VAL A 26 7.63 12.76 22.48
N GLY A 27 7.60 12.85 21.16
CA GLY A 27 6.40 13.18 20.40
C GLY A 27 6.57 12.83 18.93
N ILE A 28 5.45 12.49 18.30
CA ILE A 28 5.38 12.30 16.84
C ILE A 28 4.07 12.93 16.40
N ASP A 29 4.17 13.99 15.59
CA ASP A 29 3.02 14.60 14.94
C ASP A 29 2.83 14.01 13.54
N GLY A 30 1.60 14.05 13.03
CA GLY A 30 1.28 13.50 11.70
C GLY A 30 0.93 12.02 11.68
N LEU A 31 0.81 11.33 12.82
CA LEU A 31 0.35 9.94 12.88
C LEU A 31 -1.17 9.78 12.66
N THR A 32 -1.93 10.84 12.84
CA THR A 32 -3.37 10.88 12.58
C THR A 32 -3.67 11.07 11.09
N ARG A 33 -4.94 11.17 10.72
CA ARG A 33 -5.33 11.38 9.31
C ARG A 33 -4.71 12.64 8.73
N PRO A 34 -4.19 12.58 7.48
CA PRO A 34 -3.62 13.75 6.82
C PRO A 34 -4.69 14.76 6.44
N PRO A 35 -4.34 16.04 6.21
CA PRO A 35 -5.29 17.05 5.78
C PRO A 35 -5.87 16.71 4.41
N THR A 36 -7.13 17.08 4.23
CA THR A 36 -7.85 16.90 2.97
C THR A 36 -8.21 18.26 2.41
N ASN A 37 -7.82 18.55 1.19
CA ASN A 37 -8.23 19.73 0.46
C ASN A 37 -9.60 19.47 -0.17
N ILE A 38 -10.61 20.24 0.27
CA ILE A 38 -11.98 20.13 -0.20
C ILE A 38 -12.26 21.31 -1.11
N ASN A 39 -12.50 21.03 -2.38
CA ASN A 39 -12.86 22.03 -3.38
C ASN A 39 -14.39 22.19 -3.42
N THR A 40 -14.86 23.41 -3.20
CA THR A 40 -16.29 23.75 -3.22
C THR A 40 -16.55 24.92 -4.13
N ALA A 41 -17.76 24.97 -4.72
CA ALA A 41 -18.26 26.10 -5.50
C ALA A 41 -19.42 26.80 -4.77
N VAL A 42 -19.43 28.12 -4.81
CA VAL A 42 -20.53 28.95 -4.26
C VAL A 42 -21.44 29.35 -5.40
N ALA A 43 -22.75 29.13 -5.26
CA ALA A 43 -23.76 29.70 -6.16
C ALA A 43 -24.41 30.93 -5.57
N GLY A 44 -24.62 31.98 -6.39
CA GLY A 44 -25.28 33.21 -5.93
C GLY A 44 -26.72 32.96 -5.47
N GLY A 45 -27.08 33.52 -4.31
CA GLY A 45 -28.46 33.47 -3.77
C GLY A 45 -28.79 32.17 -3.00
N ILE A 46 -27.83 31.30 -2.73
CA ILE A 46 -27.99 30.09 -1.92
C ILE A 46 -26.97 30.12 -0.78
N ASP A 47 -27.40 29.82 0.45
CA ASP A 47 -26.48 29.66 1.57
C ASP A 47 -25.70 28.38 1.46
N GLY A 48 -24.38 28.43 1.79
CA GLY A 48 -23.47 27.27 1.72
C GLY A 48 -22.73 27.16 0.39
N SER A 49 -22.23 25.96 0.10
CA SER A 49 -21.45 25.66 -1.11
C SER A 49 -21.69 24.23 -1.60
N PHE A 50 -21.48 24.00 -2.89
CA PHE A 50 -21.54 22.67 -3.51
C PHE A 50 -20.16 22.00 -3.45
N PHE A 51 -20.13 20.73 -3.10
CA PHE A 51 -18.92 19.92 -3.15
C PHE A 51 -18.55 19.60 -4.62
N ASN A 52 -17.33 19.92 -5.01
CA ASN A 52 -16.80 19.56 -6.34
C ASN A 52 -15.87 18.35 -6.28
N SER A 53 -14.87 18.39 -5.40
CA SER A 53 -13.87 17.33 -5.28
C SER A 53 -13.16 17.40 -3.93
N ALA A 54 -12.52 16.30 -3.54
CA ALA A 54 -11.63 16.27 -2.39
C ALA A 54 -10.34 15.51 -2.75
N ARG A 55 -9.22 15.97 -2.21
CA ARG A 55 -7.92 15.34 -2.38
C ARG A 55 -7.19 15.32 -1.04
N VAL A 56 -6.67 14.15 -0.66
CA VAL A 56 -5.78 14.02 0.49
C VAL A 56 -4.42 14.63 0.12
N GLU A 57 -3.91 15.50 0.98
CA GLU A 57 -2.62 16.16 0.78
C GLU A 57 -1.46 15.28 1.27
N GLN A 58 -0.23 15.65 0.89
CA GLN A 58 0.96 15.01 1.43
C GLN A 58 0.97 15.08 2.96
N ARG A 59 1.55 14.09 3.58
CA ARG A 59 1.70 14.02 5.04
C ARG A 59 3.03 14.63 5.45
N ASN A 60 3.04 15.36 6.55
CA ASN A 60 4.25 15.72 7.26
C ASN A 60 4.31 14.95 8.59
N LEU A 61 5.39 14.19 8.79
CA LEU A 61 5.70 13.55 10.06
C LEU A 61 6.77 14.36 10.77
N VAL A 62 6.46 14.80 12.00
CA VAL A 62 7.42 15.55 12.83
C VAL A 62 7.76 14.72 14.04
N ILE A 63 9.03 14.28 14.12
CA ILE A 63 9.54 13.43 15.21
C ILE A 63 10.33 14.29 16.16
N SER A 64 9.90 14.38 17.41
CA SER A 64 10.60 15.10 18.49
C SER A 64 11.41 14.11 19.33
N ILE A 65 12.71 14.32 19.43
CA ILE A 65 13.68 13.42 20.03
C ILE A 65 14.46 14.17 21.12
N ILE A 66 14.70 13.53 22.27
CA ILE A 66 15.67 13.97 23.26
C ILE A 66 16.95 13.14 23.08
N LEU A 67 18.08 13.80 22.93
CA LEU A 67 19.39 13.18 22.88
C LEU A 67 19.89 12.89 24.30
N ARG A 68 20.46 11.70 24.54
CA ARG A 68 20.98 11.27 25.84
C ARG A 68 22.35 10.62 25.69
N GLY A 69 23.17 10.72 26.71
CA GLY A 69 24.54 10.17 26.74
C GLY A 69 25.55 11.11 26.09
N ASP A 70 26.36 10.63 25.16
CA ASP A 70 27.24 11.47 24.37
C ASP A 70 26.46 12.24 23.32
N ILE A 71 26.08 13.46 23.67
CA ILE A 71 25.15 14.29 22.89
C ILE A 71 25.71 14.63 21.52
N GLU A 72 27.01 15.05 21.49
CA GLU A 72 27.64 15.46 20.23
C GLU A 72 27.77 14.28 19.23
N ALA A 73 28.22 13.14 19.72
CA ALA A 73 28.33 11.94 18.89
C ALA A 73 26.94 11.48 18.40
N ASN A 74 25.92 11.54 19.28
CA ASN A 74 24.56 11.16 18.92
C ASN A 74 23.92 12.14 17.94
N ARG A 75 24.21 13.43 18.06
CA ARG A 75 23.75 14.46 17.11
C ARG A 75 24.34 14.23 15.72
N GLN A 76 25.65 13.96 15.63
CA GLN A 76 26.32 13.66 14.37
C GLN A 76 25.78 12.36 13.74
N ALA A 77 25.55 11.33 14.55
CA ALA A 77 24.96 10.08 14.09
C ALA A 77 23.54 10.27 13.57
N LEU A 78 22.78 11.21 14.15
CA LEU A 78 21.41 11.52 13.70
C LEU A 78 21.37 12.01 12.23
N TYR A 79 22.38 12.77 11.79
CA TYR A 79 22.50 13.19 10.40
C TYR A 79 22.72 12.01 9.43
N SER A 80 23.32 10.92 9.90
CA SER A 80 23.47 9.71 9.10
C SER A 80 22.19 8.86 9.07
N ILE A 81 21.39 8.89 10.15
CA ILE A 81 20.10 8.20 10.23
C ILE A 81 19.08 8.86 9.29
N PHE A 82 19.09 10.20 9.22
CA PHE A 82 18.19 11.01 8.41
C PHE A 82 18.93 11.73 7.27
N PRO A 83 19.27 11.01 6.19
CA PRO A 83 20.06 11.59 5.11
C PRO A 83 19.24 12.57 4.27
N LEU A 84 19.89 13.66 3.85
CA LEU A 84 19.27 14.62 2.93
C LEU A 84 19.06 14.04 1.53
N LYS A 85 17.98 14.45 0.86
CA LYS A 85 17.67 14.11 -0.54
C LYS A 85 17.56 12.61 -0.82
N SER A 86 17.39 11.80 0.20
CA SER A 86 17.21 10.36 0.09
C SER A 86 15.86 9.96 0.70
N VAL A 87 15.26 8.94 0.17
CA VAL A 87 14.08 8.33 0.79
C VAL A 87 14.49 7.67 2.09
N CYS A 88 13.65 7.78 3.10
CA CYS A 88 13.70 6.97 4.30
C CYS A 88 12.35 6.31 4.52
N THR A 89 12.36 5.06 4.92
CA THR A 89 11.14 4.32 5.30
C THR A 89 11.00 4.34 6.81
N ILE A 90 9.87 4.82 7.27
CA ILE A 90 9.52 4.90 8.68
C ILE A 90 8.57 3.74 8.99
N TYR A 91 8.98 2.83 9.85
CA TYR A 91 8.16 1.75 10.38
C TYR A 91 7.60 2.16 11.74
N PHE A 92 6.30 2.08 11.89
CA PHE A 92 5.61 2.31 13.14
C PHE A 92 4.87 1.04 13.56
N GLU A 93 5.19 0.54 14.73
CA GLU A 93 4.64 -0.68 15.27
C GLU A 93 4.04 -0.42 16.65
N ASN A 94 2.78 -0.77 16.82
CA ASN A 94 2.08 -0.80 18.10
C ASN A 94 1.43 -2.17 18.31
N LYS A 95 0.64 -2.34 19.38
CA LYS A 95 -0.01 -3.64 19.69
C LYS A 95 -1.00 -4.11 18.59
N ASN A 96 -1.55 -3.20 17.82
CA ASN A 96 -2.67 -3.45 16.92
C ASN A 96 -2.28 -3.34 15.45
N ARG A 97 -1.21 -2.60 15.12
CA ARG A 97 -0.80 -2.32 13.74
C ARG A 97 0.72 -2.30 13.61
N SER A 98 1.19 -2.83 12.49
CA SER A 98 2.56 -2.69 12.01
C SER A 98 2.48 -2.08 10.62
N VAL A 99 2.95 -0.84 10.49
CA VAL A 99 2.82 -0.06 9.26
C VAL A 99 4.13 0.61 8.89
N LYS A 100 4.24 0.98 7.62
CA LYS A 100 5.38 1.73 7.09
C LYS A 100 4.91 2.90 6.23
N ILE A 101 5.78 3.89 6.08
CA ILE A 101 5.59 5.01 5.16
C ILE A 101 6.93 5.51 4.67
N ASP A 102 6.99 5.83 3.38
CA ASP A 102 8.17 6.42 2.76
C ASP A 102 8.09 7.95 2.81
N GLY A 103 9.20 8.58 3.14
CA GLY A 103 9.29 10.03 3.20
C GLY A 103 10.70 10.56 2.90
N TYR A 104 10.77 11.87 2.80
CA TYR A 104 11.99 12.64 2.57
C TYR A 104 12.21 13.60 3.71
N VAL A 105 13.42 13.63 4.26
CA VAL A 105 13.77 14.56 5.33
C VAL A 105 13.75 15.99 4.79
N GLU A 106 12.86 16.83 5.33
CA GLU A 106 12.76 18.24 5.02
C GLU A 106 13.71 19.05 5.88
N THR A 107 13.59 18.91 7.21
CA THR A 107 14.45 19.59 8.17
C THR A 107 14.90 18.65 9.29
N LEU A 108 16.08 18.89 9.81
CA LEU A 108 16.58 18.30 11.05
C LEU A 108 17.19 19.44 11.88
N GLU A 109 16.48 19.83 12.91
CA GLU A 109 16.87 20.89 13.82
C GLU A 109 17.29 20.29 15.16
N ALA A 110 18.47 20.67 15.65
CA ALA A 110 18.97 20.27 16.96
C ALA A 110 19.24 21.53 17.80
N ASP A 111 18.65 21.57 18.97
CA ASP A 111 18.87 22.66 19.92
C ASP A 111 20.20 22.44 20.65
N LEU A 112 21.18 23.31 20.38
CA LEU A 112 22.57 23.18 20.86
C LEU A 112 22.83 23.90 22.19
N PHE A 113 21.88 24.70 22.67
CA PHE A 113 22.09 25.60 23.80
C PHE A 113 21.05 25.46 24.91
N SER A 114 20.23 24.41 24.86
CA SER A 114 19.22 24.18 25.90
C SER A 114 19.72 23.21 26.98
N MET A 115 19.08 23.28 28.17
CA MET A 115 19.38 22.33 29.27
C MET A 115 18.94 20.89 28.96
N GLN A 116 18.07 20.70 27.95
CA GLN A 116 17.68 19.40 27.40
C GLN A 116 17.88 19.45 25.89
N GLU A 117 18.87 18.73 25.42
CA GLU A 117 19.19 18.70 24.00
C GLU A 117 18.12 17.95 23.22
N ARG A 118 17.35 18.68 22.47
CA ARG A 118 16.27 18.18 21.64
C ARG A 118 16.64 18.25 20.18
N ALA A 119 16.17 17.27 19.43
CA ALA A 119 16.20 17.32 17.98
C ALA A 119 14.77 17.14 17.45
N GLN A 120 14.45 17.85 16.39
CA GLN A 120 13.21 17.72 15.67
C GLN A 120 13.52 17.38 14.22
N VAL A 121 12.86 16.35 13.72
CA VAL A 121 12.98 15.91 12.33
C VAL A 121 11.64 16.03 11.65
N SER A 122 11.57 16.84 10.58
CA SER A 122 10.40 16.97 9.70
C SER A 122 10.62 16.11 8.46
N ILE A 123 9.64 15.25 8.16
CA ILE A 123 9.71 14.30 7.06
C ILE A 123 8.44 14.45 6.21
N ILE A 124 8.61 14.83 4.95
CA ILE A 124 7.52 14.92 3.99
C ILE A 124 7.29 13.57 3.34
N CYS A 125 6.07 13.05 3.47
CA CYS A 125 5.62 11.81 2.85
C CYS A 125 4.69 12.14 1.69
N PRO A 126 5.15 12.07 0.42
CA PRO A 126 4.34 12.41 -0.75
C PRO A 126 3.11 11.52 -0.91
N ARG A 127 3.24 10.24 -0.55
CA ARG A 127 2.11 9.31 -0.40
C ARG A 127 1.61 9.38 1.03
N PRO A 128 0.38 9.87 1.27
CA PRO A 128 -0.07 10.25 2.62
C PRO A 128 -0.52 9.08 3.49
N TYR A 129 -0.72 7.90 2.92
CA TYR A 129 -1.19 6.73 3.63
C TYR A 129 -0.04 5.89 4.17
N PHE A 130 -0.25 5.32 5.35
CA PHE A 130 0.61 4.26 5.85
C PHE A 130 0.27 2.96 5.12
N GLU A 131 1.28 2.23 4.69
CA GLU A 131 1.16 0.89 4.12
C GLU A 131 1.25 -0.15 5.23
N ASP A 132 0.43 -1.20 5.18
CA ASP A 132 0.63 -2.37 6.04
C ASP A 132 2.04 -2.92 5.84
N ALA A 133 2.68 -3.36 6.91
CA ALA A 133 4.02 -3.95 6.82
C ALA A 133 4.01 -5.31 6.10
N ASN A 134 2.85 -5.96 6.05
CA ASN A 134 2.65 -7.26 5.42
C ASN A 134 1.75 -7.13 4.19
N ALA A 135 2.16 -7.73 3.08
CA ALA A 135 1.29 -7.89 1.92
C ALA A 135 0.30 -9.04 2.14
N ILE A 136 -0.92 -8.88 1.67
CA ILE A 136 -1.87 -9.98 1.54
C ILE A 136 -1.65 -10.61 0.17
N ILE A 137 -1.59 -11.94 0.13
CA ILE A 137 -1.46 -12.73 -1.10
C ILE A 137 -2.63 -13.71 -1.13
N ASP A 138 -3.37 -13.73 -2.24
CA ASP A 138 -4.45 -14.67 -2.50
C ASP A 138 -4.38 -15.20 -3.93
N GLU A 139 -4.98 -16.37 -4.18
CA GLU A 139 -5.05 -17.01 -5.49
C GLU A 139 -6.49 -17.05 -5.97
N LEU A 140 -6.72 -16.73 -7.25
CA LEU A 140 -8.02 -16.91 -7.88
C LEU A 140 -8.25 -18.39 -8.15
N SER A 141 -9.37 -18.93 -7.67
CA SER A 141 -9.71 -20.35 -7.78
C SER A 141 -11.23 -20.52 -7.95
N THR A 142 -11.63 -21.51 -8.71
CA THR A 142 -13.04 -21.96 -8.80
C THR A 142 -13.54 -22.60 -7.51
N THR A 143 -12.63 -23.04 -6.63
CA THR A 143 -12.98 -23.59 -5.32
C THR A 143 -12.54 -22.66 -4.21
N VAL A 144 -13.48 -21.93 -3.63
CA VAL A 144 -13.24 -21.04 -2.50
C VAL A 144 -13.39 -21.79 -1.19
N LYS A 145 -12.33 -21.78 -0.38
CA LYS A 145 -12.32 -22.40 0.96
C LYS A 145 -13.08 -21.51 1.94
N LEU A 146 -14.22 -21.96 2.43
CA LEU A 146 -15.05 -21.23 3.42
C LEU A 146 -14.60 -21.44 4.87
N PHE A 147 -13.43 -22.07 5.07
CA PHE A 147 -13.04 -22.60 6.37
C PHE A 147 -11.63 -22.21 6.80
N GLN A 148 -11.52 -21.57 7.97
CA GLN A 148 -10.25 -21.26 8.66
C GLN A 148 -10.28 -21.72 10.12
N PHE A 149 -9.19 -22.30 10.61
CA PHE A 149 -9.00 -22.65 12.02
C PHE A 149 -8.56 -21.44 12.87
N PRO A 150 -9.02 -21.30 14.14
CA PRO A 150 -9.95 -22.13 14.91
C PRO A 150 -11.40 -21.71 14.69
N PHE A 151 -12.35 -22.65 14.75
CA PHE A 151 -13.78 -22.42 14.58
C PHE A 151 -14.63 -23.15 15.65
N SER A 152 -15.86 -22.67 15.87
CA SER A 152 -16.88 -23.35 16.64
C SER A 152 -18.11 -23.61 15.76
N ILE A 153 -18.67 -24.81 15.83
CA ILE A 153 -19.82 -25.22 15.03
C ILE A 153 -21.10 -24.76 15.71
N SER A 154 -21.86 -23.88 15.07
CA SER A 154 -23.20 -23.48 15.53
C SER A 154 -24.32 -23.80 14.54
N GLU A 155 -24.00 -24.07 13.26
CA GLU A 155 -24.95 -24.38 12.18
C GLU A 155 -24.32 -25.33 11.14
N PRO A 156 -25.10 -25.87 10.15
CA PRO A 156 -24.53 -26.68 9.07
C PRO A 156 -23.42 -25.90 8.35
N ILE A 157 -22.25 -26.53 8.19
CA ILE A 157 -21.07 -25.89 7.63
C ILE A 157 -20.88 -26.35 6.19
N SER A 158 -20.80 -25.40 5.25
CA SER A 158 -20.21 -25.62 3.95
C SER A 158 -18.69 -25.50 4.03
N PHE A 159 -17.97 -26.49 3.53
CA PHE A 159 -16.49 -26.51 3.58
C PHE A 159 -15.85 -25.79 2.39
N ALA A 160 -16.58 -25.71 1.27
CA ALA A 160 -16.19 -25.00 0.06
C ALA A 160 -17.44 -24.66 -0.76
N GLU A 161 -17.34 -23.61 -1.55
CA GLU A 161 -18.26 -23.32 -2.66
C GLU A 161 -17.49 -23.43 -3.97
N ASN A 162 -18.13 -24.01 -4.99
CA ASN A 162 -17.60 -24.09 -6.34
C ASN A 162 -18.29 -23.02 -7.18
N TYR A 163 -17.52 -22.29 -7.93
CA TYR A 163 -17.95 -21.26 -8.87
C TYR A 163 -17.66 -21.71 -10.29
N ASP A 164 -18.42 -21.20 -11.25
CA ASP A 164 -18.18 -21.49 -12.68
C ASP A 164 -16.93 -20.76 -13.22
N GLU A 165 -16.54 -19.67 -12.56
CA GLU A 165 -15.33 -18.88 -12.87
C GLU A 165 -14.42 -18.80 -11.64
N PRO A 166 -13.09 -18.57 -11.82
CA PRO A 166 -12.15 -18.41 -10.71
C PRO A 166 -12.41 -17.12 -9.92
N HIS A 167 -12.56 -17.22 -8.61
CA HIS A 167 -12.78 -16.10 -7.71
C HIS A 167 -11.68 -15.96 -6.65
N ALA A 168 -11.44 -14.70 -6.23
CA ALA A 168 -10.71 -14.37 -5.01
C ALA A 168 -11.47 -13.31 -4.22
N PHE A 169 -11.78 -13.62 -2.96
CA PHE A 169 -12.49 -12.71 -2.05
C PHE A 169 -11.51 -11.96 -1.17
N LEU A 170 -11.16 -10.74 -1.54
CA LEU A 170 -10.20 -9.90 -0.86
C LEU A 170 -10.91 -8.88 0.03
N THR A 171 -10.72 -8.96 1.34
CA THR A 171 -11.26 -7.96 2.27
C THR A 171 -10.23 -6.88 2.57
N ASN A 172 -10.41 -5.70 1.97
CA ASN A 172 -9.59 -4.53 2.29
C ASN A 172 -10.03 -3.94 3.63
N VAL A 173 -9.23 -4.16 4.67
CA VAL A 173 -9.44 -3.63 6.03
C VAL A 173 -8.80 -2.25 6.24
N GLY A 174 -8.22 -1.68 5.18
CA GLY A 174 -7.65 -0.33 5.18
C GLY A 174 -8.70 0.77 5.13
N ASP A 175 -8.24 2.00 5.38
CA ASP A 175 -9.07 3.20 5.37
C ASP A 175 -9.28 3.77 3.95
N ALA A 176 -8.51 3.29 2.98
CA ALA A 176 -8.52 3.79 1.61
C ALA A 176 -8.53 2.66 0.58
N GLU A 177 -8.98 2.99 -0.63
CA GLU A 177 -8.83 2.11 -1.78
C GLU A 177 -7.35 1.91 -2.11
N THR A 178 -6.96 0.68 -2.48
CA THR A 178 -5.58 0.33 -2.81
C THR A 178 -5.48 -0.33 -4.17
N GLY A 179 -4.33 -0.17 -4.83
CA GLY A 179 -3.95 -0.99 -5.98
C GLY A 179 -3.42 -2.34 -5.53
N PHE A 180 -3.22 -3.23 -6.49
CA PHE A 180 -2.68 -4.58 -6.28
C PHE A 180 -1.67 -4.92 -7.37
N GLU A 181 -0.89 -5.94 -7.13
CA GLU A 181 -0.06 -6.63 -8.13
C GLU A 181 -0.68 -7.99 -8.41
N LEU A 182 -0.87 -8.30 -9.69
CA LEU A 182 -1.41 -9.59 -10.16
C LEU A 182 -0.38 -10.25 -11.04
N THR A 183 -0.17 -11.54 -10.82
CA THR A 183 0.69 -12.39 -11.64
C THR A 183 -0.11 -13.62 -12.09
N ALA A 184 -0.13 -13.87 -13.39
CA ALA A 184 -0.77 -15.03 -13.98
C ALA A 184 0.28 -15.88 -14.75
N ASP A 185 0.35 -17.16 -14.41
CA ASP A 185 1.22 -18.14 -15.09
C ASP A 185 0.41 -18.80 -16.22
N ILE A 186 0.64 -18.36 -17.45
CA ILE A 186 -0.14 -18.77 -18.64
C ILE A 186 0.17 -20.23 -18.97
N GLN A 187 -0.85 -21.10 -18.98
CA GLN A 187 -0.71 -22.54 -19.19
C GLN A 187 -1.27 -23.01 -20.54
N ALA A 188 -1.84 -22.13 -21.32
CA ALA A 188 -2.34 -22.39 -22.67
C ALA A 188 -2.27 -21.10 -23.51
N ASP A 189 -2.29 -21.24 -24.83
CA ASP A 189 -2.26 -20.10 -25.74
C ASP A 189 -3.59 -19.34 -25.66
N ILE A 190 -3.53 -18.04 -25.29
CA ILE A 190 -4.67 -17.12 -25.19
C ILE A 190 -4.42 -15.84 -25.95
N ASN A 191 -5.48 -15.16 -26.40
CA ASN A 191 -5.39 -13.87 -27.07
C ASN A 191 -5.93 -12.71 -26.24
N THR A 192 -6.76 -13.02 -25.24
CA THR A 192 -7.40 -12.00 -24.39
C THR A 192 -7.39 -12.46 -22.95
N LEU A 193 -6.99 -11.57 -22.05
CA LEU A 193 -7.08 -11.75 -20.60
C LEU A 193 -7.84 -10.56 -20.01
N THR A 194 -8.92 -10.82 -19.32
CA THR A 194 -9.74 -9.81 -18.62
C THR A 194 -9.74 -10.09 -17.13
N ILE A 195 -9.37 -9.10 -16.34
CA ILE A 195 -9.46 -9.11 -14.87
C ILE A 195 -10.66 -8.24 -14.49
N THR A 196 -11.51 -8.69 -13.61
CA THR A 196 -12.72 -7.95 -13.19
C THR A 196 -12.84 -7.91 -11.67
N ASN A 197 -13.16 -6.75 -11.13
CA ASN A 197 -13.65 -6.59 -9.77
C ASN A 197 -15.19 -6.54 -9.83
N LEU A 198 -15.85 -7.63 -9.51
CA LEU A 198 -17.31 -7.75 -9.57
C LEU A 198 -18.00 -6.83 -8.57
N THR A 199 -17.37 -6.51 -7.45
CA THR A 199 -17.91 -5.59 -6.44
C THR A 199 -18.07 -4.17 -6.98
N THR A 200 -17.12 -3.71 -7.82
CA THR A 200 -17.14 -2.34 -8.38
C THR A 200 -17.59 -2.29 -9.84
N GLY A 201 -17.60 -3.43 -10.55
CA GLY A 201 -17.81 -3.52 -11.99
C GLY A 201 -16.62 -3.02 -12.82
N ALA A 202 -15.49 -2.67 -12.20
CA ALA A 202 -14.30 -2.26 -12.90
C ALA A 202 -13.59 -3.45 -13.53
N TYR A 203 -13.11 -3.31 -14.77
CA TYR A 203 -12.38 -4.36 -15.46
C TYR A 203 -11.10 -3.82 -16.14
N PHE A 204 -10.19 -4.74 -16.45
CA PHE A 204 -8.94 -4.49 -17.15
C PHE A 204 -8.70 -5.61 -18.16
N THR A 205 -8.74 -5.29 -19.43
CA THR A 205 -8.60 -6.25 -20.53
C THR A 205 -7.32 -5.96 -21.32
N VAL A 206 -6.57 -7.02 -21.62
CA VAL A 206 -5.41 -6.98 -22.52
C VAL A 206 -5.66 -7.91 -23.69
N ASN A 207 -5.51 -7.36 -24.90
CA ASN A 207 -5.68 -8.06 -26.17
C ASN A 207 -4.28 -8.31 -26.78
N TYR A 208 -3.65 -9.42 -26.40
CA TYR A 208 -2.31 -9.80 -26.86
C TYR A 208 -2.17 -11.32 -26.87
N ALA A 209 -1.52 -11.86 -27.90
CA ALA A 209 -1.26 -13.31 -27.99
C ALA A 209 -0.20 -13.74 -26.97
N MET A 210 -0.65 -14.38 -25.89
CA MET A 210 0.16 -14.97 -24.83
C MET A 210 0.26 -16.47 -25.10
N GLN A 211 1.40 -17.07 -24.78
CA GLN A 211 1.70 -18.48 -25.04
C GLN A 211 1.88 -19.24 -23.74
N GLU A 212 1.72 -20.57 -23.81
CA GLU A 212 2.05 -21.46 -22.69
C GLU A 212 3.49 -21.20 -22.20
N GLY A 213 3.65 -20.99 -20.89
CA GLY A 213 4.93 -20.69 -20.23
C GLY A 213 5.23 -19.20 -20.09
N ASP A 214 4.38 -18.31 -20.62
CA ASP A 214 4.48 -16.87 -20.35
C ASP A 214 4.02 -16.54 -18.93
N THR A 215 4.58 -15.48 -18.35
CA THR A 215 4.09 -14.90 -17.09
C THR A 215 3.57 -13.50 -17.34
N PHE A 216 2.27 -13.29 -17.15
CA PHE A 216 1.63 -11.97 -17.21
C PHE A 216 1.72 -11.28 -15.85
N THR A 217 2.05 -9.98 -15.84
CA THR A 217 2.12 -9.17 -14.62
C THR A 217 1.39 -7.85 -14.82
N LEU A 218 0.46 -7.56 -13.91
CA LEU A 218 -0.29 -6.29 -13.84
C LEU A 218 -0.05 -5.65 -12.48
N SER A 219 0.37 -4.38 -12.46
CA SER A 219 0.42 -3.56 -11.25
C SER A 219 -0.54 -2.37 -11.38
N THR A 220 -1.51 -2.29 -10.49
CA THR A 220 -2.44 -1.15 -10.38
C THR A 220 -2.08 -0.22 -9.21
N VAL A 221 -0.93 -0.45 -8.57
CA VAL A 221 -0.44 0.34 -7.44
C VAL A 221 -0.08 1.74 -7.89
N GLN A 222 -0.60 2.74 -7.20
CA GLN A 222 -0.34 4.15 -7.52
C GLN A 222 1.17 4.47 -7.55
N GLY A 223 1.64 5.05 -8.66
CA GLY A 223 3.04 5.36 -8.90
C GLY A 223 3.89 4.18 -9.41
N ARG A 224 3.29 2.98 -9.55
CA ARG A 224 3.91 1.79 -10.13
C ARG A 224 2.98 1.09 -11.13
N LEU A 225 2.11 1.85 -11.80
CA LEU A 225 1.21 1.34 -12.83
C LEU A 225 2.03 0.70 -13.95
N ASN A 226 1.82 -0.57 -14.20
CA ASN A 226 2.54 -1.32 -15.22
C ASN A 226 1.76 -2.56 -15.65
N VAL A 227 1.92 -2.96 -16.91
CA VAL A 227 1.43 -4.22 -17.44
C VAL A 227 2.46 -4.77 -18.42
N HIS A 228 2.94 -5.97 -18.18
CA HIS A 228 3.93 -6.61 -19.03
C HIS A 228 3.78 -8.13 -19.04
N LEU A 229 4.35 -8.74 -20.05
CA LEU A 229 4.49 -10.18 -20.21
C LEU A 229 5.97 -10.53 -20.16
N THR A 230 6.31 -11.58 -19.43
CA THR A 230 7.65 -12.18 -19.41
C THR A 230 7.59 -13.49 -20.22
N ARG A 231 8.38 -13.55 -21.30
CA ARG A 231 8.53 -14.74 -22.17
C ARG A 231 9.99 -15.17 -22.16
N GLY A 232 10.31 -16.21 -21.40
CA GLY A 232 11.70 -16.57 -21.12
C GLY A 232 12.44 -15.42 -20.43
N ASP A 233 13.49 -14.89 -21.08
CA ASP A 233 14.27 -13.74 -20.57
C ASP A 233 13.78 -12.38 -21.10
N GLU A 234 12.77 -12.36 -21.98
CA GLU A 234 12.25 -11.14 -22.60
C GLU A 234 11.08 -10.55 -21.81
N ILE A 235 11.08 -9.23 -21.61
CA ILE A 235 9.97 -8.47 -21.02
C ILE A 235 9.29 -7.65 -22.10
N ILE A 236 8.03 -7.98 -22.39
CA ILE A 236 7.19 -7.34 -23.41
C ILE A 236 6.19 -6.41 -22.72
N GLN A 237 6.27 -5.11 -23.01
CA GLN A 237 5.33 -4.11 -22.47
C GLN A 237 3.98 -4.18 -23.19
N LEU A 238 2.90 -4.30 -22.43
CA LEU A 238 1.55 -4.50 -22.96
C LEU A 238 0.65 -3.25 -22.90
N LEU A 239 1.18 -2.09 -22.56
CA LEU A 239 0.41 -0.84 -22.44
C LEU A 239 -0.39 -0.48 -23.71
N ASN A 240 0.12 -0.80 -24.89
CA ASN A 240 -0.53 -0.53 -26.17
C ASN A 240 -1.61 -1.55 -26.54
N TYR A 241 -1.75 -2.61 -25.78
CA TYR A 241 -2.69 -3.72 -26.01
C TYR A 241 -3.85 -3.71 -25.02
N ILE A 242 -3.93 -2.67 -24.18
CA ILE A 242 -5.04 -2.48 -23.24
C ILE A 242 -6.28 -2.07 -24.02
N ASP A 243 -7.42 -2.68 -23.71
CA ASP A 243 -8.72 -2.30 -24.27
C ASP A 243 -9.14 -0.89 -23.84
N GLU A 244 -9.76 -0.11 -24.75
CA GLU A 244 -10.12 1.29 -24.50
C GLU A 244 -11.08 1.50 -23.33
N GLY A 245 -11.93 0.48 -23.01
CA GLY A 245 -12.85 0.51 -21.88
C GLY A 245 -12.22 0.16 -20.54
N SER A 246 -10.97 -0.28 -20.52
CA SER A 246 -10.28 -0.74 -19.31
C SER A 246 -10.00 0.38 -18.31
N SER A 247 -10.03 0.04 -17.03
CA SER A 247 -9.63 0.93 -15.93
C SER A 247 -8.60 0.26 -15.03
N TRP A 248 -7.69 1.05 -14.45
CA TRP A 248 -6.76 0.57 -13.42
C TRP A 248 -7.55 0.22 -12.16
N ILE A 249 -7.89 -1.07 -12.03
CA ILE A 249 -8.76 -1.58 -10.96
C ILE A 249 -8.16 -1.28 -9.60
N LYS A 250 -9.01 -0.91 -8.64
CA LYS A 250 -8.64 -0.75 -7.23
C LYS A 250 -9.51 -1.62 -6.35
N LEU A 251 -8.95 -2.03 -5.22
CA LEU A 251 -9.66 -2.72 -4.15
C LEU A 251 -10.25 -1.68 -3.20
N VAL A 252 -11.56 -1.54 -3.21
CA VAL A 252 -12.29 -0.63 -2.32
C VAL A 252 -12.29 -1.15 -0.89
N SER A 253 -12.52 -0.29 0.11
CA SER A 253 -12.67 -0.74 1.50
C SER A 253 -13.83 -1.72 1.63
N GLY A 254 -13.62 -2.82 2.36
CA GLY A 254 -14.54 -3.93 2.49
C GLY A 254 -14.23 -5.08 1.54
N LEU A 255 -15.24 -5.89 1.27
CA LEU A 255 -15.13 -7.08 0.42
C LEU A 255 -14.99 -6.69 -1.06
N ASN A 256 -14.01 -7.30 -1.73
CA ASN A 256 -13.81 -7.24 -3.17
C ASN A 256 -13.84 -8.65 -3.73
N ASP A 257 -14.69 -8.89 -4.69
CA ASP A 257 -14.81 -10.14 -5.43
C ASP A 257 -14.08 -9.97 -6.76
N MET A 258 -12.94 -10.63 -6.87
CA MET A 258 -12.07 -10.56 -8.05
C MET A 258 -12.22 -11.85 -8.87
N THR A 259 -12.33 -11.68 -10.18
CA THR A 259 -12.36 -12.80 -11.13
C THR A 259 -11.51 -12.49 -12.34
N TYR A 260 -11.15 -13.49 -13.12
CA TYR A 260 -10.58 -13.32 -14.45
C TYR A 260 -11.29 -14.20 -15.47
N SER A 261 -11.24 -13.80 -16.73
CA SER A 261 -11.72 -14.58 -17.88
C SER A 261 -10.77 -14.46 -19.06
N THR A 262 -10.78 -15.47 -19.91
CA THR A 262 -9.99 -15.55 -21.14
C THR A 262 -10.85 -15.95 -22.32
N ASP A 263 -10.27 -15.99 -23.51
CA ASP A 263 -10.93 -16.49 -24.74
C ASP A 263 -10.98 -18.01 -24.85
N ILE A 264 -10.47 -18.73 -23.82
CA ILE A 264 -10.54 -20.19 -23.70
C ILE A 264 -11.14 -20.57 -22.34
N GLU A 265 -11.56 -21.83 -22.19
CA GLU A 265 -12.15 -22.36 -20.93
C GLU A 265 -11.11 -22.89 -19.95
N ASP A 266 -9.82 -22.92 -20.33
CA ASP A 266 -8.74 -23.43 -19.46
C ASP A 266 -8.40 -22.43 -18.34
N GLU A 267 -8.29 -22.95 -17.12
CA GLU A 267 -7.89 -22.20 -15.95
C GLU A 267 -6.39 -22.30 -15.72
N PHE A 268 -5.79 -21.22 -15.22
CA PHE A 268 -4.39 -21.17 -14.80
C PHE A 268 -4.22 -20.42 -13.50
N PRO A 269 -3.10 -20.62 -12.77
CA PRO A 269 -2.87 -19.93 -11.50
C PRO A 269 -2.75 -18.42 -11.69
N VAL A 270 -3.62 -17.67 -11.02
CA VAL A 270 -3.56 -16.21 -10.94
C VAL A 270 -3.46 -15.81 -9.48
N ARG A 271 -2.40 -15.07 -9.14
CA ARG A 271 -2.13 -14.58 -7.79
C ARG A 271 -2.31 -13.09 -7.71
N ILE A 272 -2.96 -12.62 -6.66
CA ILE A 272 -3.10 -11.20 -6.34
C ILE A 272 -2.35 -10.91 -5.05
N SER A 273 -1.54 -9.85 -5.07
CA SER A 273 -0.85 -9.32 -3.90
C SER A 273 -1.27 -7.88 -3.68
N ALA A 274 -1.71 -7.55 -2.47
CA ALA A 274 -2.14 -6.21 -2.11
C ALA A 274 -1.59 -5.78 -0.75
N VAL A 275 -1.45 -4.47 -0.57
CA VAL A 275 -1.05 -3.85 0.69
C VAL A 275 -2.14 -2.88 1.11
N TRP A 276 -2.65 -3.03 2.34
CA TRP A 276 -3.70 -2.16 2.85
C TRP A 276 -3.16 -0.79 3.25
N LEU A 277 -3.97 0.24 2.98
CA LEU A 277 -3.62 1.63 3.20
C LEU A 277 -4.41 2.21 4.39
N TYR A 278 -3.70 2.82 5.33
CA TYR A 278 -4.28 3.41 6.53
C TYR A 278 -4.08 4.92 6.57
N GLY A 279 -5.16 5.64 6.85
CA GLY A 279 -5.12 7.08 7.03
C GLY A 279 -4.46 7.53 8.35
N GLY A 280 -4.36 6.63 9.35
CA GLY A 280 -3.72 6.90 10.64
C GLY A 280 -3.39 5.62 11.41
N VAL A 281 -2.60 5.74 12.47
CA VAL A 281 -2.09 4.62 13.29
C VAL A 281 -2.27 4.85 14.78
#